data_ea46598859add529cacb883a1f7fadf1
#
_entry.id   ea46598859add529cacb883a1f7fadf1
#
_cell.length_a   1.000
_cell.length_b   1.000
_cell.length_c   1.000
_cell.angle_alpha   90.00
_cell.angle_beta   90.00
_cell.angle_gamma   90.00
#
_symmetry.space_group_name_H-M   'P 1'
#
loop_
_entity.id
_entity.type
_entity.pdbx_description
1 polymer ?
#
loop_
_entity_poly.entity_id
_entity_poly.type
_entity_poly.pdbx_seq_one_letter_code
_entity_poly.pdbx_strand_id
1 'polypeptide(L)'
;MTGGSWDEAYRQNNVPWDIGRPQPAILRVAEWGGLVEPVLDSGCGSGEHALLAASMGLEVKGVDVSQEAIERARAKARQRGLSAEFIVGDVLALDRIPRLEPPFRTVVDIGCFHTFANADRPVYASSLAAMTDTGAVLHLLCFSEHTPGTDGPRRVTQGEITSTFSRDWEVESIEPETFAVSNLWSGPTPSAWLARIVRRCRGSSAVPRR
;
A
#
# COMPACT_ATOMS: atom_id res chain seq x y z
N MET A 1 -12.11 7.76 -6.38
CA MET A 1 -11.66 9.17 -6.55
C MET A 1 -10.70 9.23 -7.72
N THR A 2 -10.63 10.36 -8.44
CA THR A 2 -9.66 10.59 -9.53
C THR A 2 -8.40 11.24 -8.97
N GLY A 3 -7.27 11.20 -9.71
CA GLY A 3 -6.02 11.88 -9.30
C GLY A 3 -6.21 13.34 -8.89
N GLY A 4 -7.08 14.08 -9.60
CA GLY A 4 -7.37 15.49 -9.28
C GLY A 4 -8.02 15.72 -7.91
N SER A 5 -8.80 14.78 -7.37
CA SER A 5 -9.38 14.90 -6.03
C SER A 5 -8.36 14.64 -4.93
N TRP A 6 -7.36 13.78 -5.18
CA TRP A 6 -6.24 13.55 -4.28
C TRP A 6 -5.30 14.74 -4.26
N ASP A 7 -4.95 15.32 -5.43
CA ASP A 7 -4.14 16.54 -5.52
C ASP A 7 -4.75 17.68 -4.73
N GLU A 8 -6.07 17.85 -4.81
CA GLU A 8 -6.75 18.90 -4.06
C GLU A 8 -6.62 18.69 -2.53
N ALA A 9 -6.79 17.45 -2.06
CA ALA A 9 -6.60 17.13 -0.65
C ALA A 9 -5.19 17.48 -0.16
N TYR A 10 -4.16 17.15 -0.95
CA TYR A 10 -2.78 17.50 -0.62
C TYR A 10 -2.55 19.02 -0.67
N ARG A 11 -3.03 19.74 -1.69
CA ARG A 11 -2.90 21.20 -1.76
C ARG A 11 -3.53 21.92 -0.58
N GLN A 12 -4.69 21.45 -0.14
CA GLN A 12 -5.41 21.99 1.02
C GLN A 12 -4.84 21.53 2.37
N ASN A 13 -3.81 20.67 2.39
CA ASN A 13 -3.30 19.98 3.58
C ASN A 13 -4.40 19.23 4.37
N ASN A 14 -5.44 18.77 3.68
CA ASN A 14 -6.53 17.98 4.27
C ASN A 14 -6.27 16.48 4.02
N VAL A 15 -5.24 15.96 4.65
CA VAL A 15 -4.73 14.59 4.48
C VAL A 15 -4.62 13.90 5.85
N PRO A 16 -5.74 13.53 6.48
CA PRO A 16 -5.74 12.94 7.82
C PRO A 16 -4.98 11.61 7.92
N TRP A 17 -4.74 10.93 6.80
CA TRP A 17 -3.93 9.71 6.72
C TRP A 17 -2.41 9.97 6.70
N ASP A 18 -1.97 11.18 6.36
CA ASP A 18 -0.56 11.55 6.36
C ASP A 18 -0.15 12.05 7.76
N ILE A 19 0.53 11.20 8.50
CA ILE A 19 0.98 11.48 9.87
C ILE A 19 2.43 11.98 9.92
N GLY A 20 3.07 12.21 8.77
CA GLY A 20 4.46 12.70 8.66
C GLY A 20 5.53 11.68 9.11
N ARG A 21 5.15 10.43 9.28
CA ARG A 21 6.01 9.30 9.68
C ARG A 21 5.39 7.98 9.21
N PRO A 22 6.17 6.88 9.16
CA PRO A 22 5.60 5.57 8.84
C PRO A 22 4.54 5.12 9.85
N GLN A 23 3.60 4.32 9.40
CA GLN A 23 2.63 3.67 10.29
C GLN A 23 3.34 2.72 11.26
N PRO A 24 2.94 2.68 12.55
CA PRO A 24 3.57 1.81 13.55
C PRO A 24 3.58 0.33 13.15
N ALA A 25 2.54 -0.13 12.47
CA ALA A 25 2.46 -1.50 11.94
C ALA A 25 3.62 -1.80 10.97
N ILE A 26 3.97 -0.87 10.08
CA ILE A 26 5.03 -1.05 9.09
C ILE A 26 6.43 -0.88 9.69
N LEU A 27 6.58 -0.06 10.73
CA LEU A 27 7.82 -0.03 11.50
C LEU A 27 8.13 -1.41 12.08
N ARG A 28 7.14 -2.10 12.68
CA ARG A 28 7.32 -3.47 13.19
C ARG A 28 7.64 -4.46 12.08
N VAL A 29 6.96 -4.37 10.92
CA VAL A 29 7.30 -5.21 9.75
C VAL A 29 8.75 -5.02 9.35
N ALA A 30 9.24 -3.77 9.30
CA ALA A 30 10.63 -3.45 8.98
C ALA A 30 11.61 -4.01 10.01
N GLU A 31 11.31 -3.88 11.31
CA GLU A 31 12.12 -4.40 12.42
C GLU A 31 12.29 -5.93 12.37
N TRP A 32 11.27 -6.65 11.88
CA TRP A 32 11.35 -8.12 11.70
C TRP A 32 12.04 -8.56 10.41
N GLY A 33 12.55 -7.62 9.62
CA GLY A 33 13.14 -7.92 8.32
C GLY A 33 12.09 -8.27 7.25
N GLY A 34 10.85 -7.84 7.42
CA GLY A 34 9.74 -8.09 6.49
C GLY A 34 9.81 -7.26 5.20
N LEU A 35 10.69 -6.27 5.13
CA LEU A 35 10.95 -5.51 3.90
C LEU A 35 12.21 -6.06 3.22
N VAL A 36 12.05 -6.61 2.03
CA VAL A 36 13.10 -7.19 1.19
C VAL A 36 13.07 -6.48 -0.15
N GLU A 37 14.22 -5.95 -0.57
CA GLU A 37 14.36 -5.22 -1.84
C GLU A 37 14.29 -6.12 -3.09
N PRO A 38 13.84 -5.59 -4.23
CA PRO A 38 13.28 -4.24 -4.42
C PRO A 38 11.89 -4.08 -3.80
N VAL A 39 11.62 -2.91 -3.20
CA VAL A 39 10.35 -2.58 -2.54
C VAL A 39 9.48 -1.68 -3.43
N LEU A 40 8.19 -1.98 -3.53
CA LEU A 40 7.18 -1.11 -4.13
C LEU A 40 6.26 -0.55 -3.03
N ASP A 41 6.18 0.77 -2.90
CA ASP A 41 5.17 1.46 -2.08
C ASP A 41 4.02 1.88 -3.00
N SER A 42 2.91 1.13 -2.94
CA SER A 42 1.77 1.23 -3.85
C SER A 42 0.70 2.15 -3.27
N GLY A 43 0.47 3.30 -3.91
CA GLY A 43 -0.30 4.40 -3.35
C GLY A 43 0.49 5.11 -2.25
N CYS A 44 1.74 5.47 -2.55
CA CYS A 44 2.73 5.88 -1.56
C CYS A 44 2.43 7.24 -0.88
N GLY A 45 1.48 8.02 -1.39
CA GLY A 45 1.19 9.34 -0.88
C GLY A 45 2.45 10.21 -0.80
N SER A 46 2.68 10.85 0.34
CA SER A 46 3.86 11.68 0.59
C SER A 46 5.13 10.88 0.94
N GLY A 47 5.14 9.55 0.78
CA GLY A 47 6.32 8.69 0.68
C GLY A 47 6.91 8.18 1.99
N GLU A 48 6.23 8.26 3.13
CA GLU A 48 6.84 7.92 4.43
C GLU A 48 7.30 6.45 4.53
N HIS A 49 6.57 5.50 3.91
CA HIS A 49 6.93 4.08 3.95
C HIS A 49 8.07 3.75 2.97
N ALA A 50 8.04 4.35 1.77
CA ALA A 50 9.17 4.27 0.84
C ALA A 50 10.45 4.88 1.45
N LEU A 51 10.32 6.02 2.14
CA LEU A 51 11.46 6.66 2.82
C LEU A 51 11.97 5.84 4.00
N LEU A 52 11.10 5.10 4.70
CA LEU A 52 11.52 4.11 5.69
C LEU A 52 12.41 3.03 5.04
N ALA A 53 11.95 2.40 3.95
CA ALA A 53 12.73 1.39 3.22
C ALA A 53 14.07 1.96 2.73
N ALA A 54 14.07 3.17 2.16
CA ALA A 54 15.29 3.85 1.74
C ALA A 54 16.26 4.13 2.89
N SER A 55 15.75 4.46 4.08
CA SER A 55 16.60 4.69 5.28
C SER A 55 17.28 3.41 5.78
N MET A 56 16.74 2.25 5.43
CA MET A 56 17.35 0.94 5.69
C MET A 56 18.34 0.52 4.59
N GLY A 57 18.56 1.36 3.57
CA GLY A 57 19.45 1.08 2.44
C GLY A 57 18.82 0.20 1.36
N LEU A 58 17.50 -0.01 1.39
CA LEU A 58 16.80 -0.84 0.41
C LEU A 58 16.48 -0.06 -0.87
N GLU A 59 16.54 -0.74 -2.02
CA GLU A 59 16.02 -0.22 -3.28
C GLU A 59 14.49 -0.11 -3.19
N VAL A 60 13.95 1.08 -3.46
CA VAL A 60 12.51 1.34 -3.33
C VAL A 60 11.98 2.29 -4.40
N LYS A 61 10.80 1.97 -4.91
CA LYS A 61 10.00 2.85 -5.77
C LYS A 61 8.63 3.08 -5.14
N GLY A 62 8.19 4.34 -5.11
CA GLY A 62 6.85 4.72 -4.68
C GLY A 62 6.02 5.18 -5.88
N VAL A 63 4.77 4.71 -5.95
CA VAL A 63 3.80 5.09 -7.00
C VAL A 63 2.57 5.69 -6.35
N ASP A 64 2.14 6.85 -6.85
CA ASP A 64 0.87 7.47 -6.47
C ASP A 64 0.25 8.20 -7.66
N VAL A 65 -1.06 8.26 -7.72
CA VAL A 65 -1.78 8.96 -8.77
C VAL A 65 -1.74 10.48 -8.61
N SER A 66 -1.44 10.97 -7.39
CA SER A 66 -1.35 12.39 -7.07
C SER A 66 0.04 12.94 -7.38
N GLN A 67 0.10 13.88 -8.31
CA GLN A 67 1.31 14.67 -8.62
C GLN A 67 1.80 15.42 -7.37
N GLU A 68 0.88 16.03 -6.63
CA GLU A 68 1.19 16.82 -5.43
C GLU A 68 1.81 15.94 -4.33
N ALA A 69 1.27 14.72 -4.12
CA ALA A 69 1.83 13.76 -3.17
C ALA A 69 3.27 13.38 -3.55
N ILE A 70 3.49 13.05 -4.82
CA ILE A 70 4.82 12.68 -5.35
C ILE A 70 5.84 13.83 -5.22
N GLU A 71 5.43 15.07 -5.45
CA GLU A 71 6.31 16.22 -5.24
C GLU A 71 6.73 16.38 -3.79
N ARG A 72 5.82 16.16 -2.84
CA ARG A 72 6.11 16.13 -1.41
C ARG A 72 7.05 14.98 -1.05
N ALA A 73 6.81 13.79 -1.57
CA ALA A 73 7.67 12.63 -1.34
C ALA A 73 9.11 12.88 -1.82
N ARG A 74 9.27 13.42 -3.03
CA ARG A 74 10.57 13.81 -3.60
C ARG A 74 11.26 14.89 -2.77
N ALA A 75 10.50 15.88 -2.26
CA ALA A 75 11.05 16.92 -1.41
C ALA A 75 11.59 16.35 -0.09
N LYS A 76 10.84 15.47 0.56
CA LYS A 76 11.26 14.77 1.78
C LYS A 76 12.49 13.89 1.55
N ALA A 77 12.57 13.15 0.42
CA ALA A 77 13.74 12.36 0.06
C ALA A 77 15.00 13.22 -0.02
N ARG A 78 14.93 14.33 -0.74
CA ARG A 78 16.06 15.29 -0.83
C ARG A 78 16.44 15.86 0.52
N GLN A 79 15.45 16.30 1.32
CA GLN A 79 15.69 16.88 2.65
C GLN A 79 16.38 15.90 3.60
N ARG A 80 16.02 14.60 3.52
CA ARG A 80 16.56 13.55 4.37
C ARG A 80 17.83 12.87 3.79
N GLY A 81 18.25 13.24 2.58
CA GLY A 81 19.39 12.62 1.89
C GLY A 81 19.16 11.13 1.55
N LEU A 82 17.92 10.74 1.30
CA LEU A 82 17.53 9.35 1.01
C LEU A 82 17.34 9.11 -0.48
N SER A 83 17.76 7.94 -0.95
CA SER A 83 17.59 7.50 -2.34
C SER A 83 16.31 6.67 -2.44
N ALA A 84 15.26 7.26 -2.99
CA ALA A 84 13.99 6.62 -3.33
C ALA A 84 13.46 7.22 -4.64
N GLU A 85 12.92 6.38 -5.52
CA GLU A 85 12.28 6.85 -6.74
C GLU A 85 10.77 6.99 -6.53
N PHE A 86 10.21 8.14 -6.93
CA PHE A 86 8.77 8.40 -6.82
C PHE A 86 8.19 8.72 -8.19
N ILE A 87 7.14 8.01 -8.58
CA ILE A 87 6.55 8.03 -9.93
C ILE A 87 5.06 8.34 -9.82
N VAL A 88 4.61 9.30 -10.63
CA VAL A 88 3.17 9.54 -10.79
C VAL A 88 2.60 8.44 -11.68
N GLY A 89 1.61 7.71 -11.20
CA GLY A 89 1.01 6.62 -11.94
C GLY A 89 -0.21 6.01 -11.27
N ASP A 90 -1.00 5.29 -12.05
CA ASP A 90 -2.17 4.57 -11.56
C ASP A 90 -1.76 3.15 -11.13
N VAL A 91 -1.93 2.82 -9.87
CA VAL A 91 -1.60 1.50 -9.32
C VAL A 91 -2.51 0.39 -9.87
N LEU A 92 -3.62 0.72 -10.51
CA LEU A 92 -4.45 -0.23 -11.25
C LEU A 92 -3.84 -0.66 -12.59
N ALA A 93 -2.75 -0.01 -13.04
CA ALA A 93 -2.08 -0.26 -14.31
C ALA A 93 -0.55 -0.12 -14.21
N LEU A 94 0.04 -0.72 -13.17
CA LEU A 94 1.48 -0.61 -12.87
C LEU A 94 2.37 -1.05 -14.04
N ASP A 95 1.97 -2.08 -14.77
CA ASP A 95 2.68 -2.61 -15.95
C ASP A 95 2.78 -1.62 -17.11
N ARG A 96 1.99 -0.55 -17.07
CA ARG A 96 1.98 0.53 -18.07
C ARG A 96 2.79 1.75 -17.65
N ILE A 97 3.34 1.75 -16.46
CA ILE A 97 4.11 2.89 -15.93
C ILE A 97 5.55 2.81 -16.46
N PRO A 98 5.98 3.76 -17.30
CA PRO A 98 7.37 3.80 -17.76
C PRO A 98 8.33 3.89 -16.55
N ARG A 99 9.48 3.19 -16.64
CA ARG A 99 10.52 3.17 -15.62
C ARG A 99 10.17 2.45 -14.31
N LEU A 100 8.97 1.87 -14.20
CA LEU A 100 8.64 0.98 -13.09
C LEU A 100 9.05 -0.44 -13.48
N GLU A 101 10.28 -0.81 -13.17
CA GLU A 101 10.88 -2.08 -13.58
C GLU A 101 10.63 -3.17 -12.53
N PRO A 102 9.95 -4.28 -12.90
CA PRO A 102 9.80 -5.45 -12.05
C PRO A 102 11.06 -6.34 -12.08
N PRO A 103 11.16 -7.37 -11.21
CA PRO A 103 10.18 -7.74 -10.19
C PRO A 103 10.46 -7.10 -8.82
N PHE A 104 9.38 -6.75 -8.11
CA PHE A 104 9.47 -6.37 -6.71
C PHE A 104 9.33 -7.59 -5.80
N ARG A 105 10.07 -7.61 -4.70
CA ARG A 105 10.02 -8.69 -3.70
C ARG A 105 9.13 -8.34 -2.51
N THR A 106 8.97 -7.05 -2.23
CA THR A 106 8.02 -6.56 -1.24
C THR A 106 7.13 -5.50 -1.87
N VAL A 107 5.85 -5.57 -1.58
CA VAL A 107 4.89 -4.50 -1.83
C VAL A 107 4.34 -4.02 -0.49
N VAL A 108 4.22 -2.72 -0.33
CA VAL A 108 3.55 -2.08 0.81
C VAL A 108 2.35 -1.31 0.29
N ASP A 109 1.17 -1.56 0.86
CA ASP A 109 -0.06 -0.82 0.61
C ASP A 109 -0.61 -0.33 1.95
N ILE A 110 -0.57 0.96 2.16
CA ILE A 110 -1.02 1.56 3.41
C ILE A 110 -2.14 2.56 3.13
N GLY A 111 -3.36 2.01 3.09
CA GLY A 111 -4.55 2.82 2.88
C GLY A 111 -4.88 3.12 1.42
N CYS A 112 -4.26 2.46 0.46
CA CYS A 112 -4.66 2.56 -0.95
C CYS A 112 -5.83 1.62 -1.27
N PHE A 113 -5.74 0.36 -0.90
CA PHE A 113 -6.72 -0.69 -1.18
C PHE A 113 -8.15 -0.35 -0.73
N HIS A 114 -8.31 0.26 0.43
CA HIS A 114 -9.63 0.58 0.97
C HIS A 114 -10.32 1.75 0.24
N THR A 115 -9.63 2.42 -0.67
CA THR A 115 -10.22 3.47 -1.50
C THR A 115 -10.88 2.93 -2.76
N PHE A 116 -10.59 1.69 -3.15
CA PHE A 116 -11.09 1.10 -4.39
C PHE A 116 -12.54 0.61 -4.28
N ALA A 117 -13.28 0.78 -5.39
CA ALA A 117 -14.56 0.12 -5.60
C ALA A 117 -14.37 -1.40 -5.75
N ASN A 118 -15.44 -2.17 -5.56
CA ASN A 118 -15.36 -3.64 -5.66
C ASN A 118 -14.85 -4.12 -7.02
N ALA A 119 -15.19 -3.42 -8.10
CA ALA A 119 -14.77 -3.77 -9.46
C ALA A 119 -13.26 -3.56 -9.68
N ASP A 120 -12.65 -2.59 -8.97
CA ASP A 120 -11.24 -2.23 -9.15
C ASP A 120 -10.30 -3.14 -8.37
N ARG A 121 -10.76 -3.76 -7.29
CA ARG A 121 -9.93 -4.60 -6.43
C ARG A 121 -9.28 -5.80 -7.12
N PRO A 122 -10.00 -6.59 -7.95
CA PRO A 122 -9.36 -7.66 -8.73
C PRO A 122 -8.36 -7.13 -9.77
N VAL A 123 -8.62 -5.93 -10.33
CA VAL A 123 -7.69 -5.27 -11.25
C VAL A 123 -6.41 -4.90 -10.51
N TYR A 124 -6.54 -4.33 -9.32
CA TYR A 124 -5.41 -4.00 -8.45
C TYR A 124 -4.57 -5.23 -8.10
N ALA A 125 -5.20 -6.32 -7.63
CA ALA A 125 -4.49 -7.55 -7.31
C ALA A 125 -3.72 -8.12 -8.51
N SER A 126 -4.30 -8.02 -9.71
CA SER A 126 -3.66 -8.45 -10.97
C SER A 126 -2.52 -7.51 -11.36
N SER A 127 -2.69 -6.20 -11.17
CA SER A 127 -1.66 -5.17 -11.43
C SER A 127 -0.42 -5.42 -10.56
N LEU A 128 -0.61 -5.66 -9.26
CA LEU A 128 0.49 -6.04 -8.36
C LEU A 128 1.16 -7.37 -8.76
N ALA A 129 0.35 -8.35 -9.19
CA ALA A 129 0.86 -9.64 -9.63
C ALA A 129 1.74 -9.55 -10.89
N ALA A 130 1.50 -8.57 -11.76
CA ALA A 130 2.33 -8.31 -12.94
C ALA A 130 3.71 -7.75 -12.59
N MET A 131 3.83 -7.10 -11.41
CA MET A 131 5.05 -6.44 -10.95
C MET A 131 5.86 -7.26 -9.94
N THR A 132 5.43 -8.49 -9.64
CA THR A 132 6.03 -9.32 -8.59
C THR A 132 6.29 -10.74 -9.06
N ASP A 133 7.35 -11.35 -8.54
CA ASP A 133 7.63 -12.76 -8.72
C ASP A 133 7.04 -13.63 -7.60
N THR A 134 7.05 -14.94 -7.82
CA THR A 134 6.68 -15.94 -6.83
C THR A 134 7.43 -15.73 -5.52
N GLY A 135 6.70 -15.76 -4.42
CA GLY A 135 7.24 -15.56 -3.07
C GLY A 135 7.36 -14.09 -2.65
N ALA A 136 7.06 -13.13 -3.53
CA ALA A 136 6.95 -11.74 -3.14
C ALA A 136 5.86 -11.54 -2.09
N VAL A 137 6.05 -10.60 -1.18
CA VAL A 137 5.15 -10.35 -0.06
C VAL A 137 4.48 -8.98 -0.21
N LEU A 138 3.15 -8.96 -0.12
CA LEU A 138 2.38 -7.74 0.05
C LEU A 138 2.03 -7.58 1.54
N HIS A 139 2.43 -6.45 2.13
CA HIS A 139 1.96 -5.98 3.43
C HIS A 139 0.86 -4.95 3.20
N LEU A 140 -0.37 -5.32 3.53
CA LEU A 140 -1.57 -4.51 3.31
C LEU A 140 -2.11 -4.02 4.65
N LEU A 141 -2.18 -2.70 4.85
CA LEU A 141 -2.86 -2.07 6.00
C LEU A 141 -4.07 -1.29 5.51
N CYS A 142 -5.26 -1.67 5.94
CA CYS A 142 -6.50 -1.02 5.54
C CYS A 142 -7.50 -0.91 6.69
N PHE A 143 -8.46 0.02 6.61
CA PHE A 143 -9.53 0.14 7.61
C PHE A 143 -10.34 -1.16 7.65
N SER A 144 -10.57 -1.68 8.86
CA SER A 144 -11.39 -2.86 9.08
C SER A 144 -12.87 -2.50 9.21
N GLU A 145 -13.74 -3.50 9.10
CA GLU A 145 -15.18 -3.39 9.38
C GLU A 145 -15.48 -2.96 10.82
N HIS A 146 -14.50 -3.06 11.70
CA HIS A 146 -14.62 -2.65 13.11
C HIS A 146 -14.35 -1.16 13.34
N THR A 147 -13.92 -0.42 12.30
CA THR A 147 -13.77 1.04 12.38
C THR A 147 -15.13 1.69 12.56
N PRO A 148 -15.40 2.40 13.67
CA PRO A 148 -16.68 3.02 13.93
C PRO A 148 -16.94 4.20 13.00
N GLY A 149 -18.23 4.56 12.87
CA GLY A 149 -18.69 5.68 12.04
C GLY A 149 -18.65 5.38 10.54
N THR A 150 -18.93 6.40 9.74
CA THR A 150 -18.99 6.35 8.27
C THR A 150 -17.98 7.25 7.58
N ASP A 151 -17.25 8.06 8.33
CA ASP A 151 -16.28 9.01 7.80
C ASP A 151 -15.03 8.29 7.25
N GLY A 152 -14.43 8.88 6.23
CA GLY A 152 -13.23 8.37 5.58
C GLY A 152 -13.50 7.25 4.56
N PRO A 153 -12.50 6.40 4.28
CA PRO A 153 -12.61 5.35 3.28
C PRO A 153 -13.57 4.23 3.75
N ARG A 154 -13.98 3.41 2.79
CA ARG A 154 -14.85 2.27 3.12
C ARG A 154 -14.14 1.26 4.04
N ARG A 155 -14.95 0.56 4.82
CA ARG A 155 -14.51 -0.53 5.70
C ARG A 155 -14.32 -1.79 4.87
N VAL A 156 -13.28 -2.55 5.22
CA VAL A 156 -12.90 -3.77 4.51
C VAL A 156 -13.02 -4.95 5.46
N THR A 157 -13.70 -6.00 5.03
CA THR A 157 -13.78 -7.26 5.78
C THR A 157 -12.62 -8.18 5.43
N GLN A 158 -12.27 -9.10 6.32
CA GLN A 158 -11.29 -10.15 6.03
C GLN A 158 -11.68 -10.99 4.80
N GLY A 159 -12.99 -11.25 4.63
CA GLY A 159 -13.52 -11.96 3.47
C GLY A 159 -13.29 -11.23 2.15
N GLU A 160 -13.37 -9.89 2.13
CA GLU A 160 -13.06 -9.08 0.95
C GLU A 160 -11.57 -9.13 0.60
N ILE A 161 -10.67 -9.11 1.59
CA ILE A 161 -9.23 -9.29 1.37
C ILE A 161 -8.98 -10.67 0.76
N THR A 162 -9.46 -11.72 1.41
CA THR A 162 -9.24 -13.11 1.00
C THR A 162 -9.79 -13.38 -0.41
N SER A 163 -10.98 -12.89 -0.72
CA SER A 163 -11.59 -13.07 -2.06
C SER A 163 -10.84 -12.32 -3.14
N THR A 164 -10.38 -11.09 -2.86
CA THR A 164 -9.63 -10.27 -3.83
C THR A 164 -8.30 -10.93 -4.22
N PHE A 165 -7.59 -11.47 -3.24
CA PHE A 165 -6.26 -12.03 -3.42
C PHE A 165 -6.26 -13.56 -3.62
N SER A 166 -7.41 -14.17 -3.98
CA SER A 166 -7.55 -15.62 -4.09
C SER A 166 -6.89 -16.27 -5.30
N ARG A 167 -6.69 -15.51 -6.39
CA ARG A 167 -6.22 -16.06 -7.68
C ARG A 167 -4.69 -16.21 -7.76
N ASP A 168 -3.98 -15.11 -7.65
CA ASP A 168 -2.53 -15.05 -7.89
C ASP A 168 -1.73 -14.95 -6.59
N TRP A 169 -2.42 -14.87 -5.46
CA TRP A 169 -1.87 -14.62 -4.15
C TRP A 169 -2.41 -15.62 -3.12
N GLU A 170 -1.74 -15.72 -2.00
CA GLU A 170 -2.16 -16.45 -0.81
C GLU A 170 -2.16 -15.52 0.40
N VAL A 171 -3.29 -15.38 1.05
CA VAL A 171 -3.40 -14.62 2.31
C VAL A 171 -2.91 -15.53 3.43
N GLU A 172 -1.72 -15.25 3.97
CA GLU A 172 -1.13 -16.06 5.05
C GLU A 172 -1.66 -15.64 6.42
N SER A 173 -1.81 -14.34 6.67
CA SER A 173 -2.39 -13.83 7.91
C SER A 173 -3.16 -12.54 7.69
N ILE A 174 -4.15 -12.30 8.56
CA ILE A 174 -4.86 -11.01 8.71
C ILE A 174 -4.96 -10.76 10.20
N GLU A 175 -4.23 -9.78 10.68
CA GLU A 175 -4.14 -9.46 12.10
C GLU A 175 -4.87 -8.14 12.40
N PRO A 176 -5.56 -8.03 13.56
CA PRO A 176 -6.14 -6.79 13.99
C PRO A 176 -5.06 -5.76 14.30
N GLU A 177 -5.29 -4.54 13.84
CA GLU A 177 -4.35 -3.44 13.99
C GLU A 177 -5.11 -2.11 14.16
N THR A 178 -4.38 -1.02 14.33
CA THR A 178 -4.89 0.34 14.28
C THR A 178 -4.28 1.10 13.12
N PHE A 179 -5.04 2.01 12.54
CA PHE A 179 -4.53 2.93 11.53
C PHE A 179 -4.26 4.29 12.19
N ALA A 180 -3.01 4.67 12.32
CA ALA A 180 -2.67 5.96 12.89
C ALA A 180 -3.09 7.09 11.93
N VAL A 181 -3.72 8.10 12.49
CA VAL A 181 -4.22 9.29 11.78
C VAL A 181 -3.69 10.56 12.43
N SER A 182 -3.67 11.66 11.68
CA SER A 182 -3.25 12.97 12.17
C SER A 182 -4.38 13.64 12.98
N ASN A 183 -4.10 14.79 13.55
CA ASN A 183 -5.08 15.62 14.25
C ASN A 183 -6.19 16.19 13.34
N LEU A 184 -6.09 16.00 12.04
CA LEU A 184 -7.16 16.33 11.09
C LEU A 184 -8.28 15.29 11.09
N TRP A 185 -8.06 14.12 11.68
CA TRP A 185 -9.09 13.11 11.85
C TRP A 185 -9.96 13.43 13.06
N SER A 186 -11.26 13.58 12.84
CA SER A 186 -12.21 13.97 13.89
C SER A 186 -12.85 12.79 14.64
N GLY A 187 -12.70 11.56 14.11
CA GLY A 187 -13.27 10.35 14.69
C GLY A 187 -12.34 9.64 15.68
N PRO A 188 -12.79 8.53 16.28
CA PRO A 188 -11.93 7.65 17.07
C PRO A 188 -10.85 7.03 16.18
N THR A 189 -9.75 6.59 16.79
CA THR A 189 -8.67 5.89 16.07
C THR A 189 -9.25 4.72 15.28
N PRO A 190 -9.03 4.67 13.95
CA PRO A 190 -9.61 3.61 13.13
C PRO A 190 -9.00 2.24 13.45
N SER A 191 -9.86 1.22 13.56
CA SER A 191 -9.45 -0.17 13.56
C SER A 191 -9.01 -0.58 12.15
N ALA A 192 -7.98 -1.40 12.04
CA ALA A 192 -7.41 -1.81 10.76
C ALA A 192 -7.18 -3.32 10.71
N TRP A 193 -6.97 -3.82 9.50
CA TRP A 193 -6.36 -5.10 9.23
C TRP A 193 -4.95 -4.90 8.70
N LEU A 194 -3.99 -5.59 9.28
CA LEU A 194 -2.67 -5.82 8.70
C LEU A 194 -2.67 -7.22 8.10
N ALA A 195 -2.62 -7.32 6.78
CA ALA A 195 -2.56 -8.60 6.09
C ALA A 195 -1.17 -8.84 5.50
N ARG A 196 -0.67 -10.08 5.65
CA ARG A 196 0.48 -10.62 4.95
C ARG A 196 -0.01 -11.54 3.85
N ILE A 197 0.32 -11.19 2.60
CA ILE A 197 -0.20 -11.82 1.40
C ILE A 197 0.98 -12.18 0.50
N VAL A 198 1.08 -13.45 0.10
CA VAL A 198 2.25 -13.97 -0.63
C VAL A 198 1.90 -14.29 -2.07
N ARG A 199 2.77 -13.93 -2.99
CA ARG A 199 2.61 -14.21 -4.42
C ARG A 199 2.79 -15.70 -4.71
N ARG A 200 1.74 -16.33 -5.23
CA ARG A 200 1.75 -17.77 -5.57
C ARG A 200 2.62 -18.07 -6.80
N CYS A 201 3.09 -19.29 -6.87
CA CYS A 201 3.71 -19.82 -8.09
C CYS A 201 2.69 -19.87 -9.24
N ARG A 202 3.04 -19.36 -10.41
CA ARG A 202 2.22 -19.54 -11.62
C ARG A 202 2.17 -21.04 -11.94
N GLY A 203 1.01 -21.67 -11.74
CA GLY A 203 0.79 -23.08 -12.07
C GLY A 203 0.33 -23.98 -10.92
N SER A 204 0.24 -23.52 -9.70
CA SER A 204 -0.38 -24.25 -8.59
C SER A 204 -1.90 -24.03 -8.60
N SER A 205 -2.61 -24.68 -9.54
CA SER A 205 -4.03 -24.92 -9.34
C SER A 205 -4.17 -25.77 -8.06
N ALA A 206 -4.81 -25.24 -7.03
CA ALA A 206 -5.13 -25.98 -5.82
C ALA A 206 -5.90 -27.26 -6.23
N VAL A 207 -5.26 -28.40 -6.15
CA VAL A 207 -5.95 -29.70 -6.15
C VAL A 207 -6.70 -29.74 -4.83
N PRO A 208 -8.04 -29.82 -4.80
CA PRO A 208 -8.77 -29.95 -3.56
C PRO A 208 -8.31 -31.24 -2.89
N ARG A 209 -7.75 -31.15 -1.69
CA ARG A 209 -7.50 -32.33 -0.86
C ARG A 209 -8.86 -32.96 -0.53
N ARG A 210 -9.08 -34.18 -1.03
CA ARG A 210 -10.22 -35.03 -0.68
C ARG A 210 -10.11 -35.47 0.77
#